data_d304f4fcf3658f409974c8956f5c2a64
#
_entry.id   d304f4fcf3658f409974c8956f5c2a64
#
_cell.length_a   1.000
_cell.length_b   1.000
_cell.length_c   1.000
_cell.angle_alpha   90.00
_cell.angle_beta   90.00
_cell.angle_gamma   90.00
#
_symmetry.space_group_name_H-M   'P 1'
#
loop_
_entity.id
_entity.type
_entity.pdbx_description
1 polymer ?
#
loop_
_entity_poly.entity_id
_entity_poly.type
_entity_poly.pdbx_seq_one_letter_code
_entity_poly.pdbx_strand_id
1 'polypeptide(L)'
;MNSIDGSVKKFGQRKTITVNDEICNRVIGNHATKILCIYPNNKENVCLESWIKKNKPEIESKLLEYGALLFRGWGVESTEKFKTVAIGALGYKPLSYVYRSSPRTLIDSYVYTATEYNCKRDIPLHNENSYSHAWPTHLVFGCHLAATSGGQTTLADSRFIYNNLSESIKNKYNQRRLMYVRNYGVVDLPWSEVFQTTDKGEVEIFCKENNIEFRWGDDGGLQTRQLCNATFVHPTTKENVWFNQAHLFHASATDDKYTLAEEGCDNTIYPRNVYHADGSELELNALSEIRDLYAQCSYDLCWENGDVLLLDNLLVAHGRRAFTGERKLVVVMLDNNLTEAK
;
A
#
# COMPACT_ATOMS: atom_id res chain seq x y z
N MET A 1 -27.98 25.30 58.30
CA MET A 1 -28.59 25.35 56.96
C MET A 1 -27.50 25.81 56.00
N ASN A 2 -26.74 24.89 55.44
CA ASN A 2 -25.75 25.15 54.39
C ASN A 2 -26.10 24.29 53.20
N SER A 3 -26.54 24.94 52.11
CA SER A 3 -26.79 24.32 50.83
C SER A 3 -25.46 24.07 50.09
N ILE A 4 -25.22 22.81 49.74
CA ILE A 4 -24.10 22.39 48.90
C ILE A 4 -24.58 22.50 47.42
N ASP A 5 -23.99 23.45 46.72
CA ASP A 5 -24.17 23.64 45.29
C ASP A 5 -23.31 22.62 44.54
N GLY A 6 -23.97 21.62 43.96
CA GLY A 6 -23.33 20.55 43.16
C GLY A 6 -23.32 20.89 41.67
N SER A 7 -22.29 21.58 41.22
CA SER A 7 -22.10 21.81 39.78
C SER A 7 -21.73 20.53 39.04
N VAL A 8 -22.68 19.92 38.36
CA VAL A 8 -22.45 18.80 37.42
C VAL A 8 -21.76 19.34 36.18
N LYS A 9 -20.51 18.98 35.99
CA LYS A 9 -19.77 19.22 34.75
C LYS A 9 -20.47 18.51 33.59
N LYS A 10 -21.06 19.28 32.68
CA LYS A 10 -21.61 18.79 31.42
C LYS A 10 -20.46 18.20 30.58
N PHE A 11 -20.45 16.87 30.42
CA PHE A 11 -19.62 16.18 29.42
C PHE A 11 -20.01 16.66 28.02
N GLY A 12 -18.98 16.92 27.20
CA GLY A 12 -19.09 17.52 25.87
C GLY A 12 -20.08 16.81 24.97
N GLN A 13 -20.84 17.61 24.25
CA GLN A 13 -21.78 17.17 23.22
C GLN A 13 -21.04 16.32 22.19
N ARG A 14 -21.43 15.04 22.07
CA ARG A 14 -21.11 14.22 20.90
C ARG A 14 -21.64 14.96 19.68
N LYS A 15 -20.76 15.37 18.74
CA LYS A 15 -21.18 15.84 17.42
C LYS A 15 -22.04 14.75 16.79
N THR A 16 -23.29 14.97 16.67
CA THR A 16 -24.21 14.12 15.89
C THR A 16 -23.81 14.31 14.43
N ILE A 17 -23.19 13.30 13.84
CA ILE A 17 -23.00 13.24 12.39
C ILE A 17 -24.38 13.11 11.79
N THR A 18 -24.74 13.97 10.86
CA THR A 18 -26.00 13.91 10.11
C THR A 18 -26.12 12.52 9.49
N VAL A 19 -27.02 11.71 10.02
CA VAL A 19 -27.33 10.37 9.52
C VAL A 19 -28.06 10.57 8.20
N ASN A 20 -27.39 10.26 7.09
CA ASN A 20 -28.09 9.94 5.85
C ASN A 20 -28.81 8.62 6.15
N ASP A 21 -30.11 8.54 6.01
CA ASP A 21 -30.93 7.37 6.39
C ASP A 21 -30.48 6.07 5.70
N GLU A 22 -29.63 6.17 4.67
CA GLU A 22 -29.11 5.06 3.88
C GLU A 22 -27.88 4.35 4.48
N ILE A 23 -27.05 5.05 5.29
CA ILE A 23 -25.77 4.53 5.79
C ILE A 23 -25.50 4.82 7.26
N CYS A 24 -24.61 3.99 7.85
CA CYS A 24 -24.00 4.20 9.14
C CYS A 24 -22.47 4.24 9.00
N ASN A 25 -21.81 5.18 9.64
CA ASN A 25 -20.37 5.36 9.61
C ASN A 25 -19.75 5.07 10.98
N ARG A 26 -18.64 4.34 11.00
CA ARG A 26 -17.86 4.07 12.20
C ARG A 26 -16.36 4.22 11.93
N VAL A 27 -15.67 5.00 12.74
CA VAL A 27 -14.20 5.03 12.73
C VAL A 27 -13.67 3.83 13.50
N ILE A 28 -12.82 3.04 12.86
CA ILE A 28 -12.06 1.92 13.41
C ILE A 28 -10.57 2.20 13.29
N GLY A 29 -9.74 1.48 14.01
CA GLY A 29 -8.29 1.70 13.98
C GLY A 29 -7.71 1.89 15.38
N ASN A 30 -6.52 2.49 15.44
CA ASN A 30 -5.85 2.85 16.67
C ASN A 30 -5.63 4.38 16.76
N HIS A 31 -4.75 4.83 17.67
CA HIS A 31 -4.46 6.27 17.82
C HIS A 31 -3.75 6.89 16.60
N ALA A 32 -2.97 6.09 15.85
CA ALA A 32 -2.14 6.53 14.74
C ALA A 32 -2.78 6.26 13.36
N THR A 33 -3.42 5.12 13.18
CA THR A 33 -4.06 4.71 11.92
C THR A 33 -5.55 4.57 12.12
N LYS A 34 -6.33 5.40 11.43
CA LYS A 34 -7.79 5.45 11.51
C LYS A 34 -8.40 5.17 10.14
N ILE A 35 -9.46 4.39 10.11
CA ILE A 35 -10.18 3.96 8.91
C ILE A 35 -11.65 4.28 9.10
N LEU A 36 -12.29 4.83 8.10
CA LEU A 36 -13.74 5.00 8.11
C LEU A 36 -14.41 3.75 7.55
N CYS A 37 -15.19 3.08 8.39
CA CYS A 37 -16.02 1.95 7.97
C CYS A 37 -17.43 2.43 7.69
N ILE A 38 -17.97 2.10 6.50
CA ILE A 38 -19.26 2.55 5.96
C ILE A 38 -20.15 1.33 5.75
N TYR A 39 -21.30 1.31 6.43
CA TYR A 39 -22.27 0.23 6.39
C TYR A 39 -23.58 0.70 5.77
N PRO A 40 -24.31 -0.13 5.02
CA PRO A 40 -25.68 0.17 4.64
C PRO A 40 -26.61 -0.02 5.85
N ASN A 41 -27.51 0.93 6.11
CA ASN A 41 -28.52 0.79 7.16
C ASN A 41 -29.58 -0.26 6.80
N ASN A 42 -29.89 -0.39 5.50
CA ASN A 42 -30.77 -1.41 4.97
C ASN A 42 -30.11 -2.15 3.82
N LYS A 43 -29.82 -3.45 4.03
CA LYS A 43 -29.08 -4.27 3.08
C LYS A 43 -29.82 -4.57 1.77
N GLU A 44 -31.14 -4.43 1.74
CA GLU A 44 -31.97 -4.91 0.64
C GLU A 44 -32.10 -3.92 -0.54
N ASN A 45 -31.79 -2.64 -0.33
CA ASN A 45 -32.15 -1.59 -1.30
C ASN A 45 -31.02 -0.72 -1.83
N VAL A 46 -29.75 -0.89 -1.39
CA VAL A 46 -28.66 0.02 -1.77
C VAL A 46 -27.51 -0.74 -2.45
N CYS A 47 -27.32 -0.47 -3.73
CA CYS A 47 -26.17 -0.97 -4.48
C CYS A 47 -24.96 -0.07 -4.20
N LEU A 48 -23.82 -0.66 -3.78
CA LEU A 48 -22.60 0.07 -3.43
C LEU A 48 -22.10 0.94 -4.60
N GLU A 49 -22.09 0.42 -5.82
CA GLU A 49 -21.66 1.17 -7.01
C GLU A 49 -22.48 2.45 -7.18
N SER A 50 -23.82 2.32 -7.17
CA SER A 50 -24.72 3.46 -7.35
C SER A 50 -24.57 4.46 -6.20
N TRP A 51 -24.37 3.95 -4.98
CA TRP A 51 -24.19 4.80 -3.81
C TRP A 51 -22.88 5.59 -3.88
N ILE A 52 -21.74 4.94 -4.25
CA ILE A 52 -20.46 5.63 -4.43
C ILE A 52 -20.57 6.68 -5.54
N LYS A 53 -21.17 6.36 -6.68
CA LYS A 53 -21.36 7.33 -7.79
C LYS A 53 -22.13 8.57 -7.35
N LYS A 54 -23.20 8.37 -6.60
CA LYS A 54 -24.05 9.46 -6.06
C LYS A 54 -23.30 10.33 -5.05
N ASN A 55 -22.45 9.72 -4.22
CA ASN A 55 -21.76 10.38 -3.11
C ASN A 55 -20.25 10.56 -3.36
N LYS A 56 -19.79 10.52 -4.61
CA LYS A 56 -18.36 10.56 -4.97
C LYS A 56 -17.60 11.69 -4.29
N PRO A 57 -18.05 12.97 -4.27
CA PRO A 57 -17.30 14.05 -3.63
C PRO A 57 -17.11 13.83 -2.10
N GLU A 58 -18.11 13.25 -1.42
CA GLU A 58 -18.00 12.91 0.00
C GLU A 58 -17.01 11.77 0.22
N ILE A 59 -17.06 10.72 -0.62
CA ILE A 59 -16.13 9.59 -0.58
C ILE A 59 -14.69 10.06 -0.78
N GLU A 60 -14.42 10.90 -1.77
CA GLU A 60 -13.11 11.48 -2.02
C GLU A 60 -12.63 12.35 -0.84
N SER A 61 -13.50 13.19 -0.28
CA SER A 61 -13.18 13.98 0.91
C SER A 61 -12.86 13.10 2.12
N LYS A 62 -13.62 12.03 2.34
CA LYS A 62 -13.38 11.09 3.45
C LYS A 62 -12.12 10.26 3.21
N LEU A 63 -11.83 9.89 1.98
CA LEU A 63 -10.59 9.19 1.64
C LEU A 63 -9.35 10.05 1.96
N LEU A 64 -9.37 11.34 1.63
CA LEU A 64 -8.30 12.27 1.99
C LEU A 64 -8.15 12.46 3.51
N GLU A 65 -9.26 12.47 4.25
CA GLU A 65 -9.25 12.58 5.71
C GLU A 65 -8.66 11.33 6.39
N TYR A 66 -9.11 10.12 6.00
CA TYR A 66 -8.78 8.86 6.65
C TYR A 66 -7.69 8.05 5.94
N GLY A 67 -7.40 8.32 4.68
CA GLY A 67 -6.49 7.54 3.83
C GLY A 67 -7.05 6.16 3.43
N ALA A 68 -8.04 5.66 4.15
CA ALA A 68 -8.65 4.35 3.92
C ALA A 68 -10.16 4.35 4.25
N LEU A 69 -10.96 3.75 3.34
CA LEU A 69 -12.40 3.56 3.51
C LEU A 69 -12.74 2.08 3.37
N LEU A 70 -13.40 1.51 4.38
CA LEU A 70 -13.90 0.14 4.36
C LEU A 70 -15.42 0.14 4.13
N PHE A 71 -15.87 -0.45 3.05
CA PHE A 71 -17.28 -0.69 2.76
C PHE A 71 -17.61 -2.11 3.20
N ARG A 72 -18.39 -2.27 4.27
CA ARG A 72 -18.74 -3.54 4.90
C ARG A 72 -20.24 -3.80 4.88
N GLY A 73 -20.62 -5.05 4.58
CA GLY A 73 -22.02 -5.45 4.57
C GLY A 73 -22.80 -5.07 3.31
N TRP A 74 -22.12 -4.73 2.21
CA TRP A 74 -22.74 -4.34 0.93
C TRP A 74 -22.93 -5.51 -0.05
N GLY A 75 -22.55 -6.75 0.31
CA GLY A 75 -22.75 -7.96 -0.50
C GLY A 75 -21.93 -8.03 -1.78
N VAL A 76 -20.69 -7.49 -1.78
CA VAL A 76 -19.76 -7.51 -2.91
C VAL A 76 -18.93 -8.80 -2.86
N GLU A 77 -19.55 -9.94 -3.11
CA GLU A 77 -18.93 -11.26 -2.94
C GLU A 77 -18.43 -11.91 -4.23
N SER A 78 -18.68 -11.29 -5.40
CA SER A 78 -18.22 -11.82 -6.70
C SER A 78 -17.25 -10.88 -7.39
N THR A 79 -16.36 -11.44 -8.23
CA THR A 79 -15.42 -10.66 -9.05
C THR A 79 -16.12 -9.64 -9.93
N GLU A 80 -17.29 -9.98 -10.51
CA GLU A 80 -18.08 -9.09 -11.36
C GLU A 80 -18.58 -7.87 -10.56
N LYS A 81 -19.22 -8.10 -9.40
CA LYS A 81 -19.67 -7.00 -8.52
C LYS A 81 -18.50 -6.16 -8.06
N PHE A 82 -17.40 -6.80 -7.64
CA PHE A 82 -16.19 -6.10 -7.21
C PHE A 82 -15.62 -5.22 -8.32
N LYS A 83 -15.48 -5.75 -9.54
CA LYS A 83 -15.00 -4.99 -10.72
C LYS A 83 -15.86 -3.78 -11.00
N THR A 84 -17.19 -3.95 -10.97
CA THR A 84 -18.13 -2.86 -11.18
C THR A 84 -17.96 -1.74 -10.13
N VAL A 85 -17.77 -2.10 -8.87
CA VAL A 85 -17.50 -1.14 -7.80
C VAL A 85 -16.12 -0.49 -7.96
N ALA A 86 -15.07 -1.30 -8.08
CA ALA A 86 -13.69 -0.84 -8.06
C ALA A 86 -13.34 0.05 -9.26
N ILE A 87 -13.79 -0.31 -10.45
CA ILE A 87 -13.48 0.41 -11.70
C ILE A 87 -14.60 1.41 -12.06
N GLY A 88 -15.85 0.96 -11.94
CA GLY A 88 -17.00 1.74 -12.44
C GLY A 88 -17.46 2.85 -11.50
N ALA A 89 -17.32 2.69 -10.18
CA ALA A 89 -17.91 3.61 -9.22
C ALA A 89 -17.15 4.93 -9.09
N LEU A 90 -15.82 4.87 -9.01
CA LEU A 90 -14.98 6.06 -8.83
C LEU A 90 -14.63 6.75 -10.14
N GLY A 91 -14.66 6.01 -11.26
CA GLY A 91 -14.29 6.55 -12.58
C GLY A 91 -12.79 6.87 -12.70
N TYR A 92 -11.94 6.26 -11.88
CA TYR A 92 -10.49 6.34 -12.00
C TYR A 92 -9.99 5.36 -13.07
N LYS A 93 -8.85 5.66 -13.68
CA LYS A 93 -8.25 4.83 -14.72
C LYS A 93 -7.65 3.56 -14.10
N PRO A 94 -8.09 2.34 -14.50
CA PRO A 94 -7.45 1.13 -14.04
C PRO A 94 -6.07 0.97 -14.67
N LEU A 95 -5.11 0.47 -13.87
CA LEU A 95 -3.74 0.23 -14.28
C LEU A 95 -3.43 -1.25 -14.42
N SER A 96 -2.63 -1.59 -15.43
CA SER A 96 -2.01 -2.91 -15.53
C SER A 96 -0.87 -3.04 -14.51
N TYR A 97 -0.74 -4.22 -13.90
CA TYR A 97 0.32 -4.49 -12.94
C TYR A 97 1.61 -4.90 -13.64
N VAL A 98 2.42 -3.93 -13.98
CA VAL A 98 3.75 -4.08 -14.60
C VAL A 98 4.83 -3.68 -13.60
N TYR A 99 6.08 -4.13 -13.80
CA TYR A 99 7.23 -3.85 -12.92
C TYR A 99 7.00 -4.31 -11.48
N ARG A 100 6.43 -5.50 -11.35
CA ARG A 100 5.99 -6.08 -10.08
C ARG A 100 7.15 -6.53 -9.19
N SER A 101 6.95 -6.50 -7.88
CA SER A 101 7.87 -7.08 -6.88
C SER A 101 7.37 -8.41 -6.30
N SER A 102 6.15 -8.82 -6.64
CA SER A 102 5.52 -10.04 -6.16
C SER A 102 4.57 -10.63 -7.20
N PRO A 103 4.39 -11.97 -7.22
CA PRO A 103 3.48 -12.61 -8.16
C PRO A 103 2.02 -12.27 -7.83
N ARG A 104 1.23 -12.02 -8.88
CA ARG A 104 -0.23 -11.87 -8.85
C ARG A 104 -0.81 -12.44 -10.14
N THR A 105 -1.91 -13.14 -10.07
CA THR A 105 -2.62 -13.68 -11.24
C THR A 105 -3.70 -12.70 -11.68
N LEU A 106 -3.77 -12.42 -12.99
CA LEU A 106 -4.87 -11.69 -13.60
C LEU A 106 -6.11 -12.60 -13.62
N ILE A 107 -7.18 -12.19 -12.94
CA ILE A 107 -8.45 -12.96 -12.87
C ILE A 107 -9.41 -12.49 -13.96
N ASP A 108 -9.54 -11.18 -14.13
CA ASP A 108 -10.37 -10.50 -15.12
C ASP A 108 -9.73 -9.13 -15.41
N SER A 109 -10.14 -8.43 -16.46
CA SER A 109 -9.60 -7.12 -16.87
C SER A 109 -9.25 -6.22 -15.67
N TYR A 110 -7.97 -6.00 -15.44
CA TYR A 110 -7.41 -5.20 -14.33
C TYR A 110 -7.70 -5.71 -12.90
N VAL A 111 -8.39 -6.84 -12.72
CA VAL A 111 -8.62 -7.48 -11.42
C VAL A 111 -7.59 -8.57 -11.23
N TYR A 112 -6.77 -8.44 -10.19
CA TYR A 112 -5.70 -9.38 -9.86
C TYR A 112 -6.01 -10.09 -8.54
N THR A 113 -5.42 -11.27 -8.33
CA THR A 113 -5.32 -11.82 -6.98
C THR A 113 -4.57 -10.83 -6.08
N ALA A 114 -4.90 -10.79 -4.79
CA ALA A 114 -3.96 -10.19 -3.83
C ALA A 114 -2.65 -10.99 -3.88
N THR A 115 -1.53 -10.36 -3.43
CA THR A 115 -0.18 -10.94 -3.54
C THR A 115 -0.12 -12.42 -3.16
N GLU A 116 0.32 -13.25 -4.10
CA GLU A 116 0.53 -14.69 -3.95
C GLU A 116 1.89 -14.94 -3.27
N TYR A 117 1.95 -14.66 -1.98
CA TYR A 117 3.12 -14.88 -1.15
C TYR A 117 2.84 -15.97 -0.11
N ASN A 118 3.87 -16.64 0.38
CA ASN A 118 3.76 -17.71 1.37
C ASN A 118 2.78 -17.34 2.51
N CYS A 119 1.72 -18.14 2.68
CA CYS A 119 0.68 -17.88 3.67
C CYS A 119 1.18 -17.91 5.11
N LYS A 120 2.29 -18.63 5.39
CA LYS A 120 2.91 -18.72 6.72
C LYS A 120 3.78 -17.52 7.09
N ARG A 121 3.94 -16.54 6.19
CA ARG A 121 4.74 -15.33 6.41
C ARG A 121 3.91 -14.09 6.28
N ASP A 122 4.24 -13.10 7.10
CA ASP A 122 3.70 -11.75 6.95
C ASP A 122 4.24 -11.11 5.66
N ILE A 123 3.43 -10.27 5.04
CA ILE A 123 3.91 -9.28 4.07
C ILE A 123 4.08 -7.98 4.84
N PRO A 124 5.29 -7.44 4.96
CA PRO A 124 5.53 -6.19 5.68
C PRO A 124 4.77 -5.01 5.08
N LEU A 125 4.51 -3.99 5.90
CA LEU A 125 3.86 -2.75 5.49
C LEU A 125 4.66 -2.04 4.38
N HIS A 126 3.97 -1.66 3.30
CA HIS A 126 4.52 -0.96 2.15
C HIS A 126 3.45 -0.16 1.42
N ASN A 127 3.86 0.90 0.74
CA ASN A 127 3.03 1.57 -0.26
C ASN A 127 3.31 0.90 -1.61
N GLU A 128 2.26 0.57 -2.39
CA GLU A 128 2.40 -0.19 -3.63
C GLU A 128 3.31 0.53 -4.62
N ASN A 129 4.33 -0.20 -5.13
CA ASN A 129 5.32 0.26 -6.09
C ASN A 129 6.10 1.54 -5.72
N SER A 130 6.18 1.91 -4.44
CA SER A 130 6.90 3.12 -4.00
C SER A 130 8.44 3.05 -4.17
N TYR A 131 8.95 1.94 -4.69
CA TYR A 131 10.33 1.76 -5.16
C TYR A 131 10.51 2.14 -6.65
N SER A 132 9.50 2.73 -7.28
CA SER A 132 9.44 3.04 -8.70
C SER A 132 8.70 4.36 -8.94
N HIS A 133 8.86 4.93 -10.14
CA HIS A 133 8.02 6.06 -10.58
C HIS A 133 6.63 5.61 -11.09
N ALA A 134 6.48 4.30 -11.41
CA ALA A 134 5.22 3.72 -11.88
C ALA A 134 4.43 3.11 -10.71
N TRP A 135 3.78 3.96 -9.89
CA TRP A 135 2.95 3.53 -8.76
C TRP A 135 1.49 3.96 -8.93
N PRO A 136 0.52 3.15 -8.45
CA PRO A 136 -0.89 3.51 -8.47
C PRO A 136 -1.19 4.57 -7.40
N THR A 137 -2.10 5.49 -7.70
CA THR A 137 -2.57 6.48 -6.72
C THR A 137 -3.53 5.85 -5.70
N HIS A 138 -4.32 4.86 -6.13
CA HIS A 138 -5.30 4.19 -5.29
C HIS A 138 -5.27 2.68 -5.47
N LEU A 139 -5.65 1.97 -4.41
CA LEU A 139 -5.85 0.52 -4.41
C LEU A 139 -7.26 0.22 -3.93
N VAL A 140 -7.93 -0.72 -4.59
CA VAL A 140 -9.20 -1.27 -4.13
C VAL A 140 -9.02 -2.75 -3.90
N PHE A 141 -9.22 -3.21 -2.65
CA PHE A 141 -9.22 -4.62 -2.31
C PHE A 141 -10.65 -5.11 -2.11
N GLY A 142 -10.93 -6.34 -2.55
CA GLY A 142 -12.20 -7.01 -2.30
C GLY A 142 -11.98 -8.34 -1.60
N CYS A 143 -12.78 -8.66 -0.61
CA CYS A 143 -12.72 -9.92 0.13
C CYS A 143 -13.82 -10.87 -0.36
N HIS A 144 -13.46 -11.85 -1.18
CA HIS A 144 -14.39 -12.92 -1.57
C HIS A 144 -14.46 -14.04 -0.51
N LEU A 145 -13.32 -14.32 0.14
CA LEU A 145 -13.24 -15.30 1.22
C LEU A 145 -12.19 -14.86 2.23
N ALA A 146 -12.62 -14.59 3.44
CA ALA A 146 -11.73 -14.31 4.57
C ALA A 146 -11.04 -15.61 5.04
N ALA A 147 -9.78 -15.52 5.50
CA ALA A 147 -9.05 -16.65 6.03
C ALA A 147 -9.71 -17.19 7.30
N THR A 148 -9.51 -18.49 7.58
CA THR A 148 -10.01 -19.11 8.81
C THR A 148 -9.34 -18.52 10.05
N SER A 149 -8.05 -18.20 9.97
CA SER A 149 -7.29 -17.57 11.05
C SER A 149 -6.16 -16.71 10.45
N GLY A 150 -5.91 -15.54 11.01
CA GLY A 150 -4.92 -14.60 10.49
C GLY A 150 -5.42 -13.89 9.22
N GLY A 151 -4.50 -13.53 8.33
CA GLY A 151 -4.82 -12.95 7.02
C GLY A 151 -5.38 -11.54 7.04
N GLN A 152 -5.27 -10.84 8.18
CA GLN A 152 -5.60 -9.42 8.28
C GLN A 152 -4.78 -8.63 7.27
N THR A 153 -5.36 -7.56 6.73
CA THR A 153 -4.56 -6.54 6.07
C THR A 153 -4.07 -5.57 7.13
N THR A 154 -2.74 -5.49 7.30
CA THR A 154 -2.14 -4.45 8.14
C THR A 154 -2.16 -3.13 7.41
N LEU A 155 -2.49 -2.04 8.09
CA LEU A 155 -2.55 -0.68 7.56
C LEU A 155 -1.72 0.26 8.45
N ALA A 156 -1.07 1.25 7.85
CA ALA A 156 -0.31 2.26 8.57
C ALA A 156 -0.40 3.62 7.86
N ASP A 157 -0.69 4.69 8.61
CA ASP A 157 -0.76 6.05 8.08
C ASP A 157 0.64 6.59 7.77
N SER A 158 0.92 6.86 6.51
CA SER A 158 2.22 7.38 6.03
C SER A 158 2.51 8.79 6.53
N ARG A 159 1.48 9.58 6.92
CA ARG A 159 1.61 10.89 7.56
C ARG A 159 2.13 10.73 8.98
N PHE A 160 1.59 9.73 9.72
CA PHE A 160 2.07 9.42 11.07
C PHE A 160 3.54 9.04 11.06
N ILE A 161 3.96 8.17 10.13
CA ILE A 161 5.38 7.80 9.98
C ILE A 161 6.22 9.06 9.77
N TYR A 162 5.90 9.88 8.75
CA TYR A 162 6.66 11.09 8.46
C TYR A 162 6.73 12.05 9.66
N ASN A 163 5.61 12.30 10.32
CA ASN A 163 5.55 13.27 11.41
C ASN A 163 6.33 12.84 12.66
N ASN A 164 6.50 11.53 12.88
CA ASN A 164 7.17 10.98 14.04
C ASN A 164 8.63 10.55 13.78
N LEU A 165 9.10 10.55 12.55
CA LEU A 165 10.52 10.37 12.25
C LEU A 165 11.36 11.51 12.84
N SER A 166 12.57 11.17 13.29
CA SER A 166 13.55 12.16 13.71
C SER A 166 13.90 13.14 12.57
N GLU A 167 14.12 14.41 12.90
CA GLU A 167 14.45 15.43 11.89
C GLU A 167 15.74 15.12 11.14
N SER A 168 16.68 14.44 11.78
CA SER A 168 17.93 14.00 11.13
C SER A 168 17.65 13.02 9.97
N ILE A 169 16.72 12.06 10.15
CA ILE A 169 16.34 11.10 9.12
C ILE A 169 15.58 11.82 8.01
N LYS A 170 14.55 12.62 8.34
CA LYS A 170 13.79 13.39 7.33
C LYS A 170 14.71 14.20 6.43
N ASN A 171 15.59 15.01 7.03
CA ASN A 171 16.50 15.87 6.29
C ASN A 171 17.47 15.07 5.42
N LYS A 172 18.08 14.00 5.97
CA LYS A 172 19.03 13.17 5.23
C LYS A 172 18.38 12.47 4.04
N TYR A 173 17.24 11.81 4.24
CA TYR A 173 16.57 11.06 3.19
C TYR A 173 15.98 11.96 2.11
N ASN A 174 15.49 13.15 2.47
CA ASN A 174 15.04 14.14 1.48
C ASN A 174 16.18 14.69 0.62
N GLN A 175 17.33 14.98 1.23
CA GLN A 175 18.49 15.54 0.51
C GLN A 175 19.17 14.49 -0.36
N ARG A 176 19.32 13.26 0.14
CA ARG A 176 20.15 12.23 -0.50
C ARG A 176 19.36 11.32 -1.43
N ARG A 177 18.02 11.31 -1.37
CA ARG A 177 17.16 10.39 -2.13
C ARG A 177 17.53 8.91 -1.93
N LEU A 178 16.86 8.02 -2.60
CA LEU A 178 17.06 6.58 -2.53
C LEU A 178 17.38 6.01 -3.91
N MET A 179 18.31 5.07 -3.98
CA MET A 179 18.60 4.28 -5.16
C MET A 179 18.22 2.82 -4.91
N TYR A 180 17.17 2.36 -5.56
CA TYR A 180 16.77 0.96 -5.54
C TYR A 180 17.54 0.18 -6.58
N VAL A 181 18.19 -0.91 -6.15
CA VAL A 181 18.92 -1.84 -7.01
C VAL A 181 18.21 -3.19 -6.99
N ARG A 182 17.91 -3.74 -8.15
CA ARG A 182 17.31 -5.07 -8.30
C ARG A 182 18.15 -5.92 -9.25
N ASN A 183 18.38 -7.16 -8.84
CA ASN A 183 19.08 -8.18 -9.64
C ASN A 183 18.06 -9.30 -9.91
N TYR A 184 17.63 -9.42 -11.18
CA TYR A 184 16.62 -10.38 -11.58
C TYR A 184 17.26 -11.70 -11.98
N GLY A 185 16.69 -12.83 -11.52
CA GLY A 185 17.20 -14.16 -11.89
C GLY A 185 17.08 -15.16 -10.76
N VAL A 186 18.21 -15.67 -10.27
CA VAL A 186 18.28 -16.88 -9.42
C VAL A 186 17.49 -16.79 -8.10
N VAL A 187 17.31 -15.60 -7.53
CA VAL A 187 16.72 -15.43 -6.18
C VAL A 187 15.48 -14.52 -6.17
N ASP A 188 15.40 -13.52 -7.04
CA ASP A 188 14.19 -12.72 -7.25
C ASP A 188 13.42 -13.24 -8.48
N LEU A 189 12.23 -12.72 -8.71
CA LEU A 189 11.45 -13.04 -9.91
C LEU A 189 12.30 -12.82 -11.17
N PRO A 190 12.21 -13.70 -12.17
CA PRO A 190 12.86 -13.46 -13.45
C PRO A 190 12.37 -12.15 -14.07
N TRP A 191 13.24 -11.42 -14.76
CA TRP A 191 12.86 -10.17 -15.42
C TRP A 191 11.66 -10.36 -16.36
N SER A 192 11.55 -11.50 -17.03
CA SER A 192 10.42 -11.82 -17.91
C SER A 192 9.07 -11.85 -17.19
N GLU A 193 9.04 -12.30 -15.94
CA GLU A 193 7.83 -12.22 -15.10
C GLU A 193 7.55 -10.82 -14.58
N VAL A 194 8.61 -10.08 -14.22
CA VAL A 194 8.48 -8.73 -13.66
C VAL A 194 7.96 -7.76 -14.71
N PHE A 195 8.51 -7.82 -15.93
CA PHE A 195 8.11 -6.95 -17.05
C PHE A 195 7.00 -7.56 -17.92
N GLN A 196 6.62 -8.82 -17.67
CA GLN A 196 5.58 -9.56 -18.41
C GLN A 196 5.85 -9.65 -19.92
N THR A 197 7.10 -9.78 -20.30
CA THR A 197 7.56 -9.95 -21.67
C THR A 197 8.84 -10.77 -21.71
N THR A 198 9.10 -11.43 -22.81
CA THR A 198 10.40 -12.10 -23.11
C THR A 198 11.25 -11.30 -24.08
N ASP A 199 10.77 -10.14 -24.52
CA ASP A 199 11.50 -9.23 -25.41
C ASP A 199 12.32 -8.23 -24.61
N LYS A 200 13.64 -8.30 -24.72
CA LYS A 200 14.58 -7.36 -24.07
C LYS A 200 14.36 -5.92 -24.55
N GLY A 201 13.97 -5.71 -25.80
CA GLY A 201 13.71 -4.39 -26.35
C GLY A 201 12.52 -3.70 -25.67
N GLU A 202 11.45 -4.45 -25.37
CA GLU A 202 10.31 -3.93 -24.60
C GLU A 202 10.72 -3.55 -23.18
N VAL A 203 11.57 -4.36 -22.52
CA VAL A 203 12.13 -4.04 -21.20
C VAL A 203 12.95 -2.76 -21.24
N GLU A 204 13.80 -2.60 -22.24
CA GLU A 204 14.62 -1.39 -22.40
C GLU A 204 13.80 -0.13 -22.64
N ILE A 205 12.74 -0.24 -23.46
CA ILE A 205 11.79 0.87 -23.68
C ILE A 205 11.14 1.26 -22.37
N PHE A 206 10.59 0.27 -21.63
CA PHE A 206 9.97 0.52 -20.33
C PHE A 206 10.94 1.18 -19.35
N CYS A 207 12.18 0.69 -19.27
CA CYS A 207 13.19 1.27 -18.39
C CYS A 207 13.49 2.73 -18.74
N LYS A 208 13.66 3.05 -20.03
CA LYS A 208 13.91 4.42 -20.50
C LYS A 208 12.73 5.36 -20.19
N GLU A 209 11.50 4.93 -20.45
CA GLU A 209 10.30 5.71 -20.18
C GLU A 209 10.06 6.00 -18.69
N ASN A 210 10.54 5.10 -17.82
CA ASN A 210 10.39 5.23 -16.36
C ASN A 210 11.66 5.71 -15.64
N ASN A 211 12.68 6.19 -16.36
CA ASN A 211 13.96 6.64 -15.79
C ASN A 211 14.65 5.56 -14.94
N ILE A 212 14.65 4.32 -15.43
CA ILE A 212 15.31 3.17 -14.81
C ILE A 212 16.63 2.93 -15.57
N GLU A 213 17.76 3.00 -14.88
CA GLU A 213 19.03 2.52 -15.40
C GLU A 213 19.01 1.00 -15.44
N PHE A 214 19.52 0.40 -16.51
CA PHE A 214 19.56 -1.06 -16.65
C PHE A 214 20.89 -1.54 -17.23
N ARG A 215 21.26 -2.76 -16.85
CA ARG A 215 22.43 -3.47 -17.38
C ARG A 215 22.09 -4.94 -17.57
N TRP A 216 22.36 -5.45 -18.77
CA TRP A 216 22.30 -6.88 -19.05
C TRP A 216 23.63 -7.53 -18.69
N GLY A 217 23.59 -8.68 -18.02
CA GLY A 217 24.73 -9.56 -17.80
C GLY A 217 24.99 -10.45 -19.00
N ASP A 218 26.20 -11.01 -19.08
CA ASP A 218 26.61 -11.95 -20.14
C ASP A 218 25.80 -13.27 -20.07
N ASP A 219 25.33 -13.62 -18.89
CA ASP A 219 24.44 -14.74 -18.61
C ASP A 219 22.96 -14.48 -18.99
N GLY A 220 22.64 -13.28 -19.48
CA GLY A 220 21.27 -12.84 -19.78
C GLY A 220 20.48 -12.34 -18.58
N GLY A 221 21.11 -12.26 -17.40
CA GLY A 221 20.56 -11.61 -16.21
C GLY A 221 20.36 -10.11 -16.44
N LEU A 222 19.51 -9.50 -15.61
CA LEU A 222 19.24 -8.05 -15.65
C LEU A 222 19.49 -7.44 -14.27
N GLN A 223 20.19 -6.32 -14.24
CA GLN A 223 20.23 -5.42 -13.08
C GLN A 223 19.54 -4.11 -13.44
N THR A 224 18.72 -3.59 -12.53
CA THR A 224 18.14 -2.25 -12.65
C THR A 224 18.50 -1.37 -11.47
N ARG A 225 18.59 -0.05 -11.72
CA ARG A 225 18.77 0.99 -10.70
C ARG A 225 17.77 2.09 -10.93
N GLN A 226 17.08 2.52 -9.88
CA GLN A 226 16.13 3.61 -9.97
C GLN A 226 16.28 4.56 -8.79
N LEU A 227 16.41 5.86 -9.10
CA LEU A 227 16.43 6.93 -8.11
C LEU A 227 15.01 7.35 -7.76
N CYS A 228 14.63 7.24 -6.48
CA CYS A 228 13.32 7.63 -5.98
C CYS A 228 13.43 8.64 -4.84
N ASN A 229 12.38 9.43 -4.63
CA ASN A 229 12.25 10.25 -3.44
C ASN A 229 11.88 9.36 -2.25
N ALA A 230 12.30 9.74 -1.05
CA ALA A 230 11.94 9.02 0.18
C ALA A 230 10.59 9.49 0.73
N THR A 231 10.20 10.71 0.41
CA THR A 231 8.98 11.37 0.89
C THR A 231 8.28 12.08 -0.26
N PHE A 232 6.98 12.31 -0.08
CA PHE A 232 6.18 13.10 -1.01
C PHE A 232 5.33 14.12 -0.26
N VAL A 233 4.95 15.19 -0.95
CA VAL A 233 3.86 16.08 -0.54
C VAL A 233 2.60 15.60 -1.24
N HIS A 234 1.60 15.19 -0.49
CA HIS A 234 0.35 14.72 -1.08
C HIS A 234 -0.29 15.84 -1.94
N PRO A 235 -0.63 15.57 -3.22
CA PRO A 235 -1.00 16.64 -4.15
C PRO A 235 -2.25 17.43 -3.75
N THR A 236 -3.17 16.80 -3.02
CA THR A 236 -4.42 17.42 -2.58
C THR A 236 -4.36 17.95 -1.15
N THR A 237 -3.97 17.09 -0.16
CA THR A 237 -3.94 17.51 1.25
C THR A 237 -2.77 18.41 1.61
N LYS A 238 -1.73 18.44 0.77
CA LYS A 238 -0.46 19.16 1.01
C LYS A 238 0.33 18.67 2.24
N GLU A 239 -0.07 17.55 2.81
CA GLU A 239 0.65 16.90 3.91
C GLU A 239 1.87 16.14 3.38
N ASN A 240 2.94 16.11 4.18
CA ASN A 240 4.09 15.28 3.90
C ASN A 240 3.81 13.83 4.29
N VAL A 241 4.23 12.90 3.45
CA VAL A 241 4.09 11.45 3.66
C VAL A 241 5.42 10.75 3.50
N TRP A 242 5.64 9.69 4.31
CA TRP A 242 6.73 8.76 4.13
C TRP A 242 6.31 7.73 3.08
N PHE A 243 6.88 7.82 1.87
CA PHE A 243 6.44 7.03 0.73
C PHE A 243 7.62 6.37 0.03
N ASN A 244 8.08 5.25 0.59
CA ASN A 244 9.18 4.45 0.07
C ASN A 244 9.18 3.05 0.71
N GLN A 245 10.05 2.16 0.26
CA GLN A 245 10.22 0.81 0.79
C GLN A 245 11.65 0.54 1.27
N ALA A 246 12.39 1.56 1.71
CA ALA A 246 13.78 1.39 2.16
C ALA A 246 13.92 0.35 3.26
N HIS A 247 13.03 0.37 4.26
CA HIS A 247 13.01 -0.56 5.40
C HIS A 247 12.79 -2.02 4.99
N LEU A 248 12.18 -2.26 3.82
CA LEU A 248 11.81 -3.58 3.28
C LEU A 248 12.83 -4.08 2.25
N PHE A 249 13.32 -3.18 1.38
CA PHE A 249 14.26 -3.54 0.30
C PHE A 249 15.72 -3.66 0.76
N HIS A 250 16.09 -2.96 1.83
CA HIS A 250 17.47 -3.01 2.34
C HIS A 250 17.85 -4.43 2.77
N ALA A 251 19.09 -4.82 2.48
CA ALA A 251 19.64 -6.14 2.79
C ALA A 251 19.41 -6.59 4.24
N SER A 252 19.37 -5.65 5.20
CA SER A 252 19.08 -5.95 6.61
C SER A 252 17.63 -6.43 6.90
N ALA A 253 16.74 -6.41 5.91
CA ALA A 253 15.37 -6.94 6.03
C ALA A 253 15.25 -8.37 5.49
N THR A 254 16.26 -8.88 4.80
CA THR A 254 16.25 -10.22 4.23
C THR A 254 16.80 -11.24 5.24
N ASP A 255 16.18 -12.43 5.30
CA ASP A 255 16.78 -13.58 5.97
C ASP A 255 18.09 -13.95 5.24
N ASP A 256 19.14 -14.36 5.96
CA ASP A 256 20.47 -14.75 5.43
C ASP A 256 20.44 -15.80 4.31
N LYS A 257 19.30 -16.46 4.10
CA LYS A 257 19.09 -17.50 3.08
C LYS A 257 19.10 -17.01 1.63
N TYR A 258 19.07 -15.72 1.40
CA TYR A 258 19.01 -15.13 0.06
C TYR A 258 20.29 -14.40 -0.35
N THR A 259 21.34 -14.48 0.43
CA THR A 259 22.66 -13.98 0.05
C THR A 259 23.31 -14.99 -0.87
N LEU A 260 23.50 -14.61 -2.14
CA LEU A 260 24.40 -15.33 -3.05
C LEU A 260 25.83 -14.84 -2.76
N ALA A 261 26.56 -15.56 -1.92
CA ALA A 261 28.00 -15.43 -1.85
C ALA A 261 28.57 -16.20 -3.05
N GLU A 262 29.10 -15.53 -4.07
CA GLU A 262 29.98 -16.18 -5.02
C GLU A 262 31.26 -16.60 -4.29
N GLU A 263 31.61 -17.90 -4.33
CA GLU A 263 32.84 -18.41 -3.75
C GLU A 263 34.03 -17.64 -4.36
N GLY A 264 34.71 -16.84 -3.55
CA GLY A 264 35.92 -16.11 -3.91
C GLY A 264 35.76 -14.64 -4.27
N CYS A 265 34.60 -14.05 -4.21
CA CYS A 265 34.37 -12.60 -4.36
C CYS A 265 33.83 -11.98 -3.07
N ASP A 266 34.45 -10.88 -2.61
CA ASP A 266 33.98 -10.09 -1.45
C ASP A 266 32.65 -9.34 -1.70
N ASN A 267 32.01 -9.52 -2.86
CA ASN A 267 30.79 -8.85 -3.24
C ASN A 267 29.57 -9.76 -3.07
N THR A 268 28.90 -9.65 -1.95
CA THR A 268 27.57 -10.25 -1.76
C THR A 268 26.57 -9.58 -2.69
N ILE A 269 26.02 -10.32 -3.67
CA ILE A 269 24.98 -9.83 -4.57
C ILE A 269 23.62 -10.13 -3.94
N TYR A 270 22.90 -9.09 -3.56
CA TYR A 270 21.53 -9.22 -3.08
C TYR A 270 20.54 -9.22 -4.24
N PRO A 271 19.44 -9.99 -4.19
CA PRO A 271 18.38 -9.91 -5.20
C PRO A 271 17.79 -8.51 -5.30
N ARG A 272 17.75 -7.80 -4.18
CA ARG A 272 17.37 -6.38 -4.10
C ARG A 272 18.08 -5.72 -2.93
N ASN A 273 18.43 -4.44 -3.10
CA ASN A 273 18.94 -3.59 -2.03
C ASN A 273 18.59 -2.13 -2.32
N VAL A 274 18.78 -1.28 -1.35
CA VAL A 274 18.57 0.16 -1.46
C VAL A 274 19.70 0.91 -0.80
N TYR A 275 20.14 1.97 -1.45
CA TYR A 275 21.22 2.86 -1.06
C TYR A 275 20.77 4.31 -1.07
N HIS A 276 21.54 5.23 -0.53
CA HIS A 276 21.41 6.63 -0.93
C HIS A 276 21.73 6.82 -2.41
N ALA A 277 21.24 7.90 -3.02
CA ALA A 277 21.44 8.13 -4.46
C ALA A 277 22.91 8.24 -4.89
N ASP A 278 23.82 8.58 -3.98
CA ASP A 278 25.26 8.62 -4.20
C ASP A 278 25.96 7.25 -4.06
N GLY A 279 25.18 6.19 -3.81
CA GLY A 279 25.68 4.81 -3.64
C GLY A 279 26.14 4.48 -2.21
N SER A 280 26.06 5.41 -1.27
CA SER A 280 26.40 5.11 0.13
C SER A 280 25.30 4.29 0.82
N GLU A 281 25.72 3.48 1.80
CA GLU A 281 24.81 2.63 2.60
C GLU A 281 23.81 3.46 3.41
N LEU A 282 22.62 2.88 3.62
CA LEU A 282 21.64 3.43 4.56
C LEU A 282 22.05 3.11 5.98
N GLU A 283 21.75 4.00 6.90
CA GLU A 283 22.06 3.83 8.32
C GLU A 283 21.11 2.80 8.97
N LEU A 284 21.68 1.75 9.57
CA LEU A 284 20.91 0.69 10.22
C LEU A 284 20.02 1.20 11.37
N ASN A 285 20.49 2.20 12.12
CA ASN A 285 19.69 2.84 13.17
C ASN A 285 18.48 3.61 12.61
N ALA A 286 18.63 4.27 11.45
CA ALA A 286 17.51 4.92 10.77
C ALA A 286 16.48 3.88 10.29
N LEU A 287 16.92 2.78 9.70
CA LEU A 287 16.05 1.69 9.29
C LEU A 287 15.31 1.04 10.46
N SER A 288 15.99 0.93 11.64
CA SER A 288 15.35 0.46 12.87
C SER A 288 14.24 1.42 13.32
N GLU A 289 14.52 2.73 13.42
CA GLU A 289 13.53 3.75 13.79
C GLU A 289 12.31 3.72 12.86
N ILE A 290 12.53 3.58 11.54
CA ILE A 290 11.45 3.47 10.56
C ILE A 290 10.60 2.22 10.81
N ARG A 291 11.22 1.05 11.03
CA ARG A 291 10.50 -0.20 11.31
C ARG A 291 9.71 -0.12 12.60
N ASP A 292 10.27 0.49 13.66
CA ASP A 292 9.60 0.68 14.94
C ASP A 292 8.36 1.58 14.82
N LEU A 293 8.43 2.65 14.01
CA LEU A 293 7.28 3.50 13.73
C LEU A 293 6.18 2.76 12.96
N TYR A 294 6.54 1.94 11.96
CA TYR A 294 5.57 1.08 11.29
C TYR A 294 4.89 0.10 12.27
N ALA A 295 5.65 -0.51 13.18
CA ALA A 295 5.09 -1.39 14.20
C ALA A 295 4.14 -0.65 15.16
N GLN A 296 4.49 0.56 15.58
CA GLN A 296 3.68 1.38 16.50
C GLN A 296 2.36 1.86 15.89
N CYS A 297 2.34 2.20 14.61
CA CYS A 297 1.15 2.74 13.95
C CYS A 297 0.30 1.67 13.25
N SER A 298 0.79 0.42 13.13
CA SER A 298 0.09 -0.64 12.42
C SER A 298 -1.28 -0.96 13.04
N TYR A 299 -2.28 -1.13 12.18
CA TYR A 299 -3.61 -1.61 12.55
C TYR A 299 -3.97 -2.82 11.70
N ASP A 300 -4.38 -3.91 12.34
CA ASP A 300 -4.75 -5.17 11.68
C ASP A 300 -6.24 -5.18 11.36
N LEU A 301 -6.58 -4.93 10.09
CA LEU A 301 -7.95 -4.99 9.59
C LEU A 301 -8.38 -6.44 9.37
N CYS A 302 -9.35 -6.90 10.18
CA CYS A 302 -10.00 -8.19 9.98
C CYS A 302 -11.02 -8.10 8.85
N TRP A 303 -10.95 -9.03 7.90
CA TRP A 303 -11.86 -9.12 6.76
C TRP A 303 -13.15 -9.86 7.09
N GLU A 304 -14.24 -9.41 6.47
CA GLU A 304 -15.48 -10.16 6.33
C GLU A 304 -15.74 -10.40 4.83
N ASN A 305 -16.44 -11.50 4.49
CA ASN A 305 -16.78 -11.76 3.09
C ASN A 305 -17.65 -10.64 2.54
N GLY A 306 -17.35 -10.16 1.35
CA GLY A 306 -18.03 -9.03 0.71
C GLY A 306 -17.52 -7.65 1.10
N ASP A 307 -16.48 -7.54 1.93
CA ASP A 307 -15.80 -6.26 2.22
C ASP A 307 -15.11 -5.70 0.98
N VAL A 308 -15.15 -4.38 0.84
CA VAL A 308 -14.35 -3.61 -0.13
C VAL A 308 -13.56 -2.54 0.62
N LEU A 309 -12.24 -2.51 0.45
CA LEU A 309 -11.34 -1.53 1.05
C LEU A 309 -10.75 -0.65 -0.05
N LEU A 310 -11.00 0.64 0.02
CA LEU A 310 -10.40 1.67 -0.84
C LEU A 310 -9.27 2.35 -0.08
N LEU A 311 -8.07 2.41 -0.67
CA LEU A 311 -6.88 3.06 -0.11
C LEU A 311 -6.39 4.18 -1.03
N ASP A 312 -6.02 5.31 -0.44
CA ASP A 312 -5.07 6.24 -1.03
C ASP A 312 -3.64 5.72 -0.76
N ASN A 313 -2.92 5.38 -1.82
CA ASN A 313 -1.63 4.71 -1.72
C ASN A 313 -0.51 5.63 -1.19
N LEU A 314 -0.66 6.96 -1.28
CA LEU A 314 0.27 7.91 -0.67
C LEU A 314 0.04 8.01 0.84
N LEU A 315 -1.23 7.99 1.27
CA LEU A 315 -1.60 8.21 2.66
C LEU A 315 -1.49 6.96 3.52
N VAL A 316 -1.65 5.75 2.95
CA VAL A 316 -1.70 4.51 3.73
C VAL A 316 -0.84 3.42 3.12
N ALA A 317 0.13 2.94 3.88
CA ALA A 317 0.85 1.71 3.63
C ALA A 317 0.00 0.50 4.04
N HIS A 318 0.17 -0.61 3.34
CA HIS A 318 -0.55 -1.85 3.61
C HIS A 318 0.38 -3.07 3.66
N GLY A 319 -0.06 -4.11 4.32
CA GLY A 319 0.62 -5.40 4.44
C GLY A 319 -0.36 -6.53 4.68
N ARG A 320 0.14 -7.72 5.04
CA ARG A 320 -0.70 -8.88 5.30
C ARG A 320 -0.11 -9.72 6.42
N ARG A 321 -0.92 -10.12 7.40
CA ARG A 321 -0.53 -11.14 8.38
C ARG A 321 -0.53 -12.54 7.76
N ALA A 322 0.33 -13.40 8.28
CA ALA A 322 0.28 -14.84 8.01
C ALA A 322 -1.14 -15.38 8.28
N PHE A 323 -1.50 -16.46 7.60
CA PHE A 323 -2.84 -17.01 7.72
C PHE A 323 -2.88 -18.52 7.51
N THR A 324 -3.98 -19.12 7.94
CA THR A 324 -4.33 -20.52 7.68
C THR A 324 -5.69 -20.61 7.00
N GLY A 325 -5.90 -21.73 6.30
CA GLY A 325 -7.11 -21.94 5.52
C GLY A 325 -7.06 -21.24 4.16
N GLU A 326 -8.16 -21.30 3.45
CA GLU A 326 -8.33 -20.64 2.17
C GLU A 326 -8.61 -19.13 2.38
N ARG A 327 -8.02 -18.30 1.53
CA ARG A 327 -8.21 -16.84 1.53
C ARG A 327 -8.27 -16.36 0.09
N LYS A 328 -9.34 -15.63 -0.28
CA LYS A 328 -9.52 -15.09 -1.63
C LYS A 328 -9.76 -13.58 -1.55
N LEU A 329 -8.71 -12.83 -1.70
CA LEU A 329 -8.77 -11.39 -1.90
C LEU A 329 -8.35 -11.05 -3.32
N VAL A 330 -9.04 -10.04 -3.86
CA VAL A 330 -8.75 -9.45 -5.17
C VAL A 330 -8.35 -7.99 -5.02
N VAL A 331 -7.64 -7.45 -6.01
CA VAL A 331 -7.19 -6.07 -6.01
C VAL A 331 -7.27 -5.46 -7.40
N VAL A 332 -7.63 -4.18 -7.44
CA VAL A 332 -7.51 -3.30 -8.61
C VAL A 332 -6.63 -2.12 -8.23
N MET A 333 -5.73 -1.76 -9.14
CA MET A 333 -4.88 -0.57 -9.04
C MET A 333 -5.46 0.53 -9.92
N LEU A 334 -5.52 1.74 -9.39
CA LEU A 334 -6.16 2.86 -10.06
C LEU A 334 -5.24 4.08 -10.09
N ASP A 335 -5.39 4.88 -11.14
CA ASP A 335 -4.80 6.21 -11.26
C ASP A 335 -5.91 7.25 -11.41
N ASN A 336 -5.91 8.27 -10.57
CA ASN A 336 -6.86 9.37 -10.64
C ASN A 336 -6.33 10.58 -11.43
N ASN A 337 -5.23 10.41 -12.19
CA ASN A 337 -4.53 11.44 -12.96
C ASN A 337 -4.01 12.64 -12.12
N LEU A 338 -3.91 12.52 -10.79
CA LEU A 338 -3.27 13.54 -9.93
C LEU A 338 -1.73 13.56 -10.08
N THR A 339 -1.19 12.81 -11.01
CA THR A 339 0.23 12.51 -11.15
C THR A 339 0.95 13.35 -12.21
N GLU A 340 0.53 14.59 -12.48
CA GLU A 340 1.41 15.56 -13.17
C GLU A 340 2.67 15.92 -12.36
N ALA A 341 2.86 15.30 -11.18
CA ALA A 341 3.97 15.51 -10.24
C ALA A 341 4.83 14.25 -9.99
N LYS A 342 4.83 13.27 -10.92
CA LYS A 342 5.73 12.09 -10.85
C LYS A 342 7.13 12.42 -11.34
#